data_17ee64494e35f367d96522ee450bed88
#
_entry.id   17ee64494e35f367d96522ee450bed88
#
_cell.length_a   1.000
_cell.length_b   1.000
_cell.length_c   1.000
_cell.angle_alpha   90.00
_cell.angle_beta   90.00
_cell.angle_gamma   90.00
#
_symmetry.space_group_name_H-M   'P 1'
#
loop_
_entity.id
_entity.type
_entity.pdbx_description
1 polymer ?
#
loop_
_entity_poly.entity_id
_entity_poly.type
_entity_poly.pdbx_seq_one_letter_code
_entity_poly.pdbx_strand_id
1 'polypeptide(L)'
;MDQLDKVAPTANHTNVADICGRLNKHGSKFLLAHSLKEIRENQVVLERLADHTEVTVSADAVVLSLGFRPDNALAEELRAKGLETVVVGSAVKDGTIAPATRSGYEAGCHLFRPAVKAPSFRVPAEDLPNFGKVSLMKNQEGVYLAYLTDPAAIARLLPPPLKPFSIPVVTLSVCHVKEPTFADDYYEAILGVYATYGTTLGLYPLGLVLGGPGAEMAVQCGRDNGSIPKKLGAEFVIRRSGDSVTAQVTRRGTQLVDLKMELGQYNSPLTGTLYQFPAPGKKTYGGGFYFHFDREPDQQGISHFMNGCLLQNLCEYTYHTWEPGFAALQLRSSVDDPWAELPIHTIVGGAYSCNDLMVHKLNLAEKVDADAVVPYLLTGRYDRTAFMETGRI
;
A
#
# COMPACT_ATOMS: atom_id res chain seq x y z
N MET A 1 23.87 37.07 6.58
CA MET A 1 23.20 37.97 5.62
C MET A 1 22.45 37.10 4.59
N ASP A 2 21.44 37.63 3.94
CA ASP A 2 20.64 36.95 2.93
C ASP A 2 20.14 37.96 1.88
N GLN A 3 20.02 37.52 0.65
CA GLN A 3 19.42 38.31 -0.43
C GLN A 3 17.89 38.44 -0.30
N LEU A 4 17.27 37.51 0.44
CA LEU A 4 15.85 37.53 0.70
C LEU A 4 15.49 38.56 1.77
N ASP A 5 14.28 39.07 1.74
CA ASP A 5 13.70 40.03 2.68
C ASP A 5 13.21 39.37 3.98
N LYS A 6 13.22 38.02 4.05
CA LYS A 6 12.81 37.21 5.20
C LYS A 6 13.79 36.07 5.43
N VAL A 7 13.96 35.68 6.68
CA VAL A 7 14.76 34.51 7.05
C VAL A 7 14.01 33.25 6.65
N ALA A 8 14.63 32.41 5.83
CA ALA A 8 14.16 31.10 5.43
C ALA A 8 12.63 31.02 5.13
N PRO A 9 12.11 31.79 4.13
CA PRO A 9 10.67 31.97 3.93
C PRO A 9 9.91 30.68 3.54
N THR A 10 10.62 29.63 3.12
CA THR A 10 10.06 28.31 2.76
C THR A 10 10.14 27.27 3.87
N ALA A 11 10.78 27.59 4.99
CA ALA A 11 10.91 26.68 6.12
C ALA A 11 9.69 26.76 7.05
N ASN A 12 9.53 25.74 7.89
CA ASN A 12 8.47 25.74 8.90
C ASN A 12 8.62 26.95 9.84
N HIS A 13 7.60 27.81 9.93
CA HIS A 13 7.62 29.07 10.66
C HIS A 13 7.93 28.91 12.15
N THR A 14 7.50 27.81 12.77
CA THR A 14 7.78 27.53 14.19
C THR A 14 9.27 27.29 14.41
N ASN A 15 9.92 26.52 13.52
CA ASN A 15 11.36 26.27 13.59
C ASN A 15 12.15 27.55 13.33
N VAL A 16 11.71 28.37 12.37
CA VAL A 16 12.36 29.68 12.10
C VAL A 16 12.25 30.60 13.30
N ALA A 17 11.09 30.68 13.94
CA ALA A 17 10.88 31.50 15.14
C ALA A 17 11.77 31.07 16.30
N ASP A 18 11.88 29.76 16.58
CA ASP A 18 12.72 29.20 17.61
C ASP A 18 14.22 29.50 17.36
N ILE A 19 14.69 29.20 16.14
CA ILE A 19 16.10 29.42 15.77
C ILE A 19 16.44 30.92 15.82
N CYS A 20 15.62 31.79 15.24
CA CYS A 20 15.83 33.24 15.28
C CYS A 20 15.80 33.77 16.71
N GLY A 21 14.90 33.26 17.57
CA GLY A 21 14.82 33.60 18.96
C GLY A 21 16.11 33.24 19.73
N ARG A 22 16.68 32.08 19.48
CA ARG A 22 17.97 31.65 20.07
C ARG A 22 19.12 32.48 19.55
N LEU A 23 19.23 32.73 18.27
CA LEU A 23 20.27 33.54 17.67
C LEU A 23 20.25 34.98 18.23
N ASN A 24 19.07 35.59 18.35
CA ASN A 24 18.91 36.94 18.91
C ASN A 24 19.35 37.00 20.36
N LYS A 25 19.10 35.96 21.19
CA LYS A 25 19.59 35.89 22.57
C LYS A 25 21.12 35.90 22.68
N HIS A 26 21.79 35.41 21.62
CA HIS A 26 23.25 35.43 21.51
C HIS A 26 23.80 36.65 20.77
N GLY A 27 22.97 37.68 20.53
CA GLY A 27 23.39 38.94 19.90
C GLY A 27 23.60 38.88 18.40
N SER A 28 23.12 37.81 17.71
CA SER A 28 23.23 37.70 16.29
C SER A 28 22.37 38.76 15.58
N LYS A 29 22.90 39.33 14.50
CA LYS A 29 22.18 40.31 13.65
C LYS A 29 21.87 39.74 12.29
N PHE A 30 20.68 39.98 11.82
CA PHE A 30 20.22 39.56 10.45
C PHE A 30 20.33 40.77 9.52
N LEU A 31 21.11 40.62 8.45
CA LEU A 31 21.16 41.58 7.33
C LEU A 31 20.43 40.94 6.17
N LEU A 32 19.17 41.27 5.99
CA LEU A 32 18.29 40.80 4.93
C LEU A 32 18.28 41.78 3.78
N ALA A 33 17.86 41.31 2.57
CA ALA A 33 17.90 42.08 1.35
C ALA A 33 19.29 42.67 1.03
N HIS A 34 20.36 41.92 1.32
CA HIS A 34 21.72 42.27 1.00
C HIS A 34 22.41 41.16 0.21
N SER A 35 23.17 41.55 -0.81
CA SER A 35 24.07 40.64 -1.54
C SER A 35 25.51 40.79 -1.09
N LEU A 36 26.27 39.69 -1.16
CA LEU A 36 27.71 39.71 -0.93
C LEU A 36 28.38 40.35 -2.17
N LYS A 37 29.16 41.44 -1.98
CA LYS A 37 29.90 42.11 -3.02
C LYS A 37 31.36 41.68 -3.04
N GLU A 38 32.03 41.73 -1.85
CA GLU A 38 33.45 41.49 -1.74
C GLU A 38 33.80 41.00 -0.32
N ILE A 39 34.77 40.10 -0.23
CA ILE A 39 35.38 39.71 1.05
C ILE A 39 36.80 40.29 1.06
N ARG A 40 37.08 41.12 2.06
CA ARG A 40 38.38 41.74 2.28
C ARG A 40 39.01 41.22 3.59
N GLU A 41 40.24 41.58 3.82
CA GLU A 41 40.89 41.28 5.11
C GLU A 41 40.12 41.91 6.26
N ASN A 42 39.65 41.09 7.20
CA ASN A 42 38.89 41.46 8.41
C ASN A 42 37.57 42.21 8.17
N GLN A 43 37.02 42.20 6.95
CA GLN A 43 35.71 42.78 6.63
C GLN A 43 35.02 42.20 5.40
N VAL A 44 33.72 42.37 5.37
CA VAL A 44 32.86 41.97 4.23
C VAL A 44 32.13 43.19 3.72
N VAL A 45 32.16 43.40 2.44
CA VAL A 45 31.36 44.44 1.74
C VAL A 45 30.09 43.81 1.19
N LEU A 46 28.98 44.33 1.65
CA LEU A 46 27.62 43.94 1.21
C LEU A 46 26.99 45.07 0.41
N GLU A 47 26.14 44.73 -0.50
CA GLU A 47 25.29 45.68 -1.22
C GLU A 47 23.85 45.52 -0.74
N ARG A 48 23.22 46.61 -0.31
CA ARG A 48 21.80 46.64 0.02
C ARG A 48 21.00 46.64 -1.31
N LEU A 49 20.13 45.69 -1.47
CA LEU A 49 19.39 45.50 -2.72
C LEU A 49 18.36 46.61 -3.01
N ALA A 50 17.91 47.33 -1.99
CA ALA A 50 16.89 48.36 -2.12
C ALA A 50 17.40 49.66 -2.81
N ASP A 51 18.64 50.01 -2.58
CA ASP A 51 19.21 51.30 -3.02
C ASP A 51 20.67 51.19 -3.53
N HIS A 52 21.18 49.97 -3.64
CA HIS A 52 22.53 49.64 -4.10
C HIS A 52 23.65 50.28 -3.25
N THR A 53 23.35 50.70 -2.02
CA THR A 53 24.38 51.22 -1.11
C THR A 53 25.26 50.15 -0.55
N GLU A 54 26.56 50.45 -0.38
CA GLU A 54 27.52 49.53 0.23
C GLU A 54 27.46 49.60 1.75
N VAL A 55 27.45 48.42 2.37
CA VAL A 55 27.51 48.25 3.82
C VAL A 55 28.72 47.37 4.16
N THR A 56 29.67 47.92 4.94
CA THR A 56 30.83 47.15 5.37
C THR A 56 30.63 46.59 6.79
N VAL A 57 30.91 45.33 6.94
CA VAL A 57 30.80 44.59 8.22
C VAL A 57 32.16 44.04 8.58
N SER A 58 32.65 44.30 9.79
CA SER A 58 33.86 43.66 10.31
C SER A 58 33.62 42.19 10.59
N ALA A 59 34.53 41.31 10.15
CA ALA A 59 34.42 39.87 10.33
C ALA A 59 35.80 39.21 10.37
N ASP A 60 36.04 38.40 11.38
CA ASP A 60 37.26 37.59 11.52
C ASP A 60 37.20 36.31 10.68
N ALA A 61 35.99 35.85 10.40
CA ALA A 61 35.72 34.67 9.55
C ALA A 61 34.43 34.83 8.76
N VAL A 62 34.37 34.28 7.55
CA VAL A 62 33.20 34.30 6.71
C VAL A 62 32.83 32.87 6.32
N VAL A 63 31.58 32.48 6.58
CA VAL A 63 31.03 31.20 6.17
C VAL A 63 30.04 31.45 5.06
N LEU A 64 30.28 30.85 3.87
CA LEU A 64 29.41 30.97 2.73
C LEU A 64 28.43 29.80 2.67
N SER A 65 27.13 30.10 2.61
CA SER A 65 26.05 29.15 2.38
C SER A 65 25.12 29.72 1.33
N LEU A 66 25.55 29.61 0.07
CA LEU A 66 24.93 30.31 -1.09
C LEU A 66 23.90 29.44 -1.82
N GLY A 67 23.51 28.29 -1.21
CA GLY A 67 22.62 27.32 -1.83
C GLY A 67 23.35 26.42 -2.85
N PHE A 68 22.57 25.71 -3.64
CA PHE A 68 23.06 24.79 -4.67
C PHE A 68 22.54 25.21 -6.03
N ARG A 69 23.26 24.83 -7.07
CA ARG A 69 22.77 24.93 -8.44
C ARG A 69 22.65 23.52 -9.01
N PRO A 70 21.59 23.24 -9.78
CA PRO A 70 21.48 21.98 -10.50
C PRO A 70 22.68 21.80 -11.44
N ASP A 71 23.23 20.58 -11.46
CA ASP A 71 24.28 20.20 -12.42
C ASP A 71 23.76 19.02 -13.25
N ASN A 72 23.54 19.28 -14.52
CA ASN A 72 23.01 18.35 -15.53
C ASN A 72 24.05 17.96 -16.58
N ALA A 73 25.31 18.32 -16.43
CA ALA A 73 26.34 18.09 -17.46
C ALA A 73 26.44 16.59 -17.84
N LEU A 74 26.42 15.71 -16.85
CA LEU A 74 26.43 14.26 -17.10
C LEU A 74 25.18 13.78 -17.87
N ALA A 75 24.02 14.34 -17.56
CA ALA A 75 22.79 13.94 -18.25
C ALA A 75 22.81 14.35 -19.73
N GLU A 76 23.33 15.52 -20.05
CA GLU A 76 23.50 15.98 -21.43
C GLU A 76 24.52 15.10 -22.18
N GLU A 77 25.62 14.74 -21.53
CA GLU A 77 26.61 13.84 -22.12
C GLU A 77 26.03 12.45 -22.43
N LEU A 78 25.25 11.89 -21.51
CA LEU A 78 24.60 10.58 -21.71
C LEU A 78 23.56 10.62 -22.83
N ARG A 79 22.77 11.68 -22.91
CA ARG A 79 21.81 11.89 -24.02
C ARG A 79 22.52 12.03 -25.37
N ALA A 80 23.63 12.74 -25.41
CA ALA A 80 24.45 12.88 -26.62
C ALA A 80 25.01 11.53 -27.12
N LYS A 81 25.19 10.56 -26.21
CA LYS A 81 25.55 9.17 -26.52
C LYS A 81 24.36 8.28 -26.89
N GLY A 82 23.15 8.82 -26.99
CA GLY A 82 21.93 8.08 -27.34
C GLY A 82 21.34 7.27 -26.19
N LEU A 83 21.76 7.52 -24.95
CA LEU A 83 21.19 6.85 -23.78
C LEU A 83 19.95 7.58 -23.30
N GLU A 84 18.88 6.82 -23.08
CA GLU A 84 17.69 7.35 -22.42
C GLU A 84 18.04 7.75 -20.97
N THR A 85 17.85 9.01 -20.64
CA THR A 85 18.34 9.56 -19.38
C THR A 85 17.25 10.35 -18.68
N VAL A 86 16.90 9.93 -17.47
CA VAL A 86 15.97 10.63 -16.57
C VAL A 86 16.79 11.33 -15.49
N VAL A 87 16.57 12.64 -15.37
CA VAL A 87 17.21 13.46 -14.33
C VAL A 87 16.28 13.62 -13.17
N VAL A 88 16.78 13.42 -11.95
CA VAL A 88 15.96 13.43 -10.72
C VAL A 88 16.62 14.24 -9.60
N GLY A 89 15.85 14.63 -8.60
CA GLY A 89 16.37 15.27 -7.40
C GLY A 89 16.98 16.65 -7.66
N SER A 90 18.05 16.96 -6.94
CA SER A 90 18.70 18.25 -6.99
C SER A 90 19.44 18.51 -8.32
N ALA A 91 19.59 17.52 -9.17
CA ALA A 91 20.07 17.72 -10.54
C ALA A 91 19.03 18.37 -11.46
N VAL A 92 17.73 18.28 -11.13
CA VAL A 92 16.64 18.97 -11.86
C VAL A 92 16.40 20.36 -11.28
N LYS A 93 16.26 20.43 -9.97
CA LYS A 93 15.93 21.65 -9.25
C LYS A 93 16.50 21.58 -7.85
N ASP A 94 17.12 22.67 -7.44
CA ASP A 94 17.55 22.82 -6.05
C ASP A 94 16.38 22.65 -5.09
N GLY A 95 16.59 21.90 -4.00
CA GLY A 95 15.54 21.60 -3.06
C GLY A 95 15.97 20.75 -1.87
N THR A 96 14.99 20.41 -1.06
CA THR A 96 15.17 19.56 0.13
C THR A 96 15.15 18.08 -0.24
N ILE A 97 15.50 17.23 0.74
CA ILE A 97 15.53 15.74 0.56
C ILE A 97 14.18 15.20 0.09
N ALA A 98 13.07 15.68 0.64
CA ALA A 98 11.75 15.13 0.33
C ALA A 98 11.34 15.27 -1.16
N PRO A 99 11.47 16.46 -1.83
CA PRO A 99 11.26 16.57 -3.27
C PRO A 99 12.22 15.70 -4.09
N ALA A 100 13.50 15.60 -3.68
CA ALA A 100 14.47 14.77 -4.37
C ALA A 100 14.11 13.28 -4.33
N THR A 101 13.71 12.77 -3.16
CA THR A 101 13.24 11.40 -2.98
C THR A 101 11.97 11.13 -3.78
N ARG A 102 11.03 12.08 -3.78
CA ARG A 102 9.77 11.95 -4.54
C ARG A 102 10.04 11.86 -6.04
N SER A 103 10.89 12.74 -6.60
CA SER A 103 11.22 12.70 -8.03
C SER A 103 11.94 11.42 -8.42
N GLY A 104 12.81 10.88 -7.56
CA GLY A 104 13.44 9.59 -7.76
C GLY A 104 12.44 8.43 -7.75
N TYR A 105 11.51 8.45 -6.82
CA TYR A 105 10.43 7.47 -6.74
C TYR A 105 9.53 7.52 -7.99
N GLU A 106 9.07 8.70 -8.38
CA GLU A 106 8.25 8.90 -9.59
C GLU A 106 8.98 8.40 -10.85
N ALA A 107 10.26 8.72 -11.00
CA ALA A 107 11.08 8.23 -12.11
C ALA A 107 11.19 6.69 -12.09
N GLY A 108 11.44 6.10 -10.91
CA GLY A 108 11.51 4.65 -10.73
C GLY A 108 10.22 3.94 -11.11
N CYS A 109 9.06 4.51 -10.75
CA CYS A 109 7.75 3.98 -11.13
C CYS A 109 7.50 4.00 -12.64
N HIS A 110 8.16 4.89 -13.39
CA HIS A 110 7.99 5.02 -14.84
C HIS A 110 9.03 4.25 -15.66
N LEU A 111 10.21 3.96 -15.12
CA LEU A 111 11.31 3.31 -15.82
C LEU A 111 10.97 1.93 -16.41
N PHE A 112 10.04 1.22 -15.78
CA PHE A 112 9.65 -0.15 -16.17
C PHE A 112 8.27 -0.25 -16.80
N ARG A 113 7.61 0.89 -17.04
CA ARG A 113 6.34 0.88 -17.77
C ARG A 113 6.62 0.66 -19.25
N PRO A 114 5.96 -0.32 -19.91
CA PRO A 114 6.09 -0.47 -21.35
C PRO A 114 5.73 0.84 -22.04
N ALA A 115 6.56 1.26 -22.98
CA ALA A 115 6.31 2.46 -23.76
C ALA A 115 4.99 2.30 -24.52
N VAL A 116 3.98 3.04 -24.11
CA VAL A 116 2.74 3.16 -24.88
C VAL A 116 3.07 3.96 -26.12
N LYS A 117 2.96 3.34 -27.29
CA LYS A 117 3.34 3.95 -28.58
C LYS A 117 2.70 5.31 -28.83
N ALA A 118 1.48 5.52 -28.40
CA ALA A 118 0.79 6.81 -28.33
C ALA A 118 -0.38 6.69 -27.35
N PRO A 119 -0.57 7.65 -26.41
CA PRO A 119 -1.75 7.64 -25.53
C PRO A 119 -3.01 7.72 -26.38
N SER A 120 -3.96 6.82 -26.13
CA SER A 120 -5.25 6.79 -26.80
C SER A 120 -6.31 6.26 -25.87
N PHE A 121 -7.54 6.78 -25.95
CA PHE A 121 -8.70 6.20 -25.28
C PHE A 121 -9.14 4.87 -25.90
N ARG A 122 -8.58 4.48 -27.04
CA ARG A 122 -8.86 3.20 -27.71
C ARG A 122 -7.66 2.27 -27.58
N VAL A 123 -7.91 1.07 -27.05
CA VAL A 123 -6.92 -0.01 -27.03
C VAL A 123 -6.93 -0.71 -28.41
N PRO A 124 -5.76 -0.94 -29.04
CA PRO A 124 -5.67 -1.72 -30.26
C PRO A 124 -6.24 -3.13 -30.07
N ALA A 125 -6.91 -3.68 -31.08
CA ALA A 125 -7.53 -5.00 -30.99
C ALA A 125 -6.52 -6.12 -30.74
N GLU A 126 -5.30 -5.95 -31.23
CA GLU A 126 -4.17 -6.88 -31.00
C GLU A 126 -3.71 -6.97 -29.55
N ASP A 127 -3.97 -5.93 -28.75
CA ASP A 127 -3.59 -5.88 -27.33
C ASP A 127 -4.66 -6.48 -26.40
N LEU A 128 -5.91 -6.60 -26.85
CA LEU A 128 -7.02 -7.15 -26.05
C LEU A 128 -6.74 -8.55 -25.47
N PRO A 129 -6.10 -9.49 -26.18
CA PRO A 129 -5.76 -10.80 -25.61
C PRO A 129 -4.79 -10.76 -24.43
N ASN A 130 -4.11 -9.63 -24.21
CA ASN A 130 -3.17 -9.46 -23.11
C ASN A 130 -3.85 -8.91 -21.84
N PHE A 131 -5.06 -8.40 -21.95
CA PHE A 131 -5.81 -7.87 -20.82
C PHE A 131 -6.15 -9.00 -19.82
N GLY A 132 -5.72 -8.82 -18.57
CA GLY A 132 -6.02 -9.77 -17.50
C GLY A 132 -5.40 -11.17 -17.64
N LYS A 133 -4.45 -11.36 -18.57
CA LYS A 133 -3.93 -12.69 -18.94
C LYS A 133 -3.15 -13.39 -17.83
N VAL A 134 -2.38 -12.66 -17.06
CA VAL A 134 -1.54 -13.19 -15.97
C VAL A 134 -1.58 -12.27 -14.78
N SER A 135 -1.92 -12.81 -13.61
CA SER A 135 -1.82 -12.12 -12.34
C SER A 135 -0.71 -12.77 -11.51
N LEU A 136 0.47 -12.17 -11.57
CA LEU A 136 1.63 -12.59 -10.78
C LEU A 136 2.00 -11.45 -9.84
N MET A 137 2.14 -11.78 -8.57
CA MET A 137 2.57 -10.89 -7.48
C MET A 137 3.89 -11.42 -6.94
N LYS A 138 5.01 -10.79 -7.32
CA LYS A 138 6.34 -11.17 -6.85
C LYS A 138 6.69 -10.40 -5.58
N ASN A 139 7.56 -11.03 -4.79
CA ASN A 139 8.09 -10.44 -3.57
C ASN A 139 6.99 -9.88 -2.64
N GLN A 140 5.93 -10.67 -2.47
CA GLN A 140 4.87 -10.37 -1.52
C GLN A 140 5.39 -10.64 -0.11
N GLU A 141 5.68 -9.59 0.66
CA GLU A 141 6.33 -9.67 1.96
C GLU A 141 5.41 -9.16 3.07
N GLY A 142 5.31 -9.91 4.16
CA GLY A 142 4.49 -9.52 5.29
C GLY A 142 4.20 -10.62 6.28
N VAL A 143 3.15 -10.43 7.05
CA VAL A 143 2.72 -11.35 8.11
C VAL A 143 1.53 -12.19 7.65
N TYR A 144 1.56 -13.46 8.04
CA TYR A 144 0.50 -14.44 7.84
C TYR A 144 0.16 -15.03 9.18
N LEU A 145 -1.12 -15.08 9.53
CA LEU A 145 -1.58 -15.54 10.83
C LEU A 145 -2.82 -16.42 10.68
N ALA A 146 -2.99 -17.39 11.58
CA ALA A 146 -4.22 -18.12 11.73
C ALA A 146 -4.67 -18.17 13.19
N TYR A 147 -5.99 -18.11 13.40
CA TYR A 147 -6.61 -18.28 14.70
C TYR A 147 -7.90 -19.09 14.60
N LEU A 148 -8.30 -19.69 15.71
CA LEU A 148 -9.58 -20.38 15.83
C LEU A 148 -10.66 -19.43 16.34
N THR A 149 -11.88 -19.62 15.81
CA THR A 149 -13.05 -18.83 16.15
C THR A 149 -14.27 -19.72 16.44
N ASP A 150 -15.43 -19.10 16.64
CA ASP A 150 -16.70 -19.80 16.78
C ASP A 150 -17.15 -20.40 15.43
N PRO A 151 -17.36 -21.74 15.33
CA PRO A 151 -17.88 -22.37 14.12
C PRO A 151 -19.22 -21.81 13.64
N ALA A 152 -20.11 -21.43 14.58
CA ALA A 152 -21.40 -20.86 14.25
C ALA A 152 -21.27 -19.46 13.65
N ALA A 153 -20.24 -18.70 14.06
CA ALA A 153 -19.96 -17.40 13.45
C ALA A 153 -19.52 -17.55 11.99
N ILE A 154 -18.64 -18.51 11.68
CA ILE A 154 -18.26 -18.81 10.28
C ILE A 154 -19.50 -19.24 9.48
N ALA A 155 -20.32 -20.15 10.01
CA ALA A 155 -21.48 -20.65 9.29
C ALA A 155 -22.49 -19.55 8.90
N ARG A 156 -22.62 -18.50 9.72
CA ARG A 156 -23.49 -17.34 9.41
C ARG A 156 -22.97 -16.46 8.29
N LEU A 157 -21.66 -16.47 8.03
CA LEU A 157 -20.99 -15.56 7.08
C LEU A 157 -20.68 -16.22 5.74
N LEU A 158 -20.84 -17.53 5.63
CA LEU A 158 -20.59 -18.24 4.39
C LEU A 158 -21.82 -18.23 3.47
N PRO A 159 -21.70 -17.69 2.25
CA PRO A 159 -22.78 -17.78 1.28
C PRO A 159 -22.97 -19.22 0.80
N PRO A 160 -24.22 -19.66 0.54
CA PRO A 160 -24.44 -20.95 -0.10
C PRO A 160 -23.83 -20.97 -1.52
N PRO A 161 -23.32 -22.12 -2.04
CA PRO A 161 -23.37 -23.46 -1.42
C PRO A 161 -22.14 -23.81 -0.56
N LEU A 162 -21.31 -22.83 -0.20
CA LEU A 162 -20.13 -23.08 0.64
C LEU A 162 -20.53 -23.61 2.02
N LYS A 163 -19.72 -24.52 2.54
CA LYS A 163 -19.85 -25.06 3.89
C LYS A 163 -18.62 -24.74 4.73
N PRO A 164 -18.76 -24.54 6.05
CA PRO A 164 -17.63 -24.39 6.93
C PRO A 164 -16.69 -25.59 6.84
N PHE A 165 -15.39 -25.32 6.91
CA PHE A 165 -14.41 -26.37 7.11
C PHE A 165 -14.56 -26.96 8.54
N SER A 166 -14.19 -28.21 8.73
CA SER A 166 -14.33 -28.92 10.02
C SER A 166 -13.56 -28.25 11.16
N ILE A 167 -12.47 -27.56 10.85
CA ILE A 167 -11.71 -26.77 11.83
C ILE A 167 -12.04 -25.29 11.58
N PRO A 168 -12.54 -24.55 12.60
CA PRO A 168 -13.00 -23.17 12.43
C PRO A 168 -11.82 -22.18 12.39
N VAL A 169 -11.03 -22.26 11.33
CA VAL A 169 -9.83 -21.44 11.14
C VAL A 169 -10.16 -20.17 10.38
N VAL A 170 -9.75 -19.06 10.95
CA VAL A 170 -9.68 -17.74 10.28
C VAL A 170 -8.23 -17.46 9.95
N THR A 171 -7.96 -16.96 8.76
CA THR A 171 -6.65 -16.48 8.34
C THR A 171 -6.64 -14.97 8.18
N LEU A 172 -5.53 -14.38 8.57
CA LEU A 172 -5.22 -12.97 8.36
C LEU A 172 -3.86 -12.88 7.67
N SER A 173 -3.78 -12.14 6.59
CA SER A 173 -2.51 -11.70 6.01
C SER A 173 -2.47 -10.19 5.94
N VAL A 174 -1.29 -9.60 6.18
CA VAL A 174 -1.01 -8.18 5.96
C VAL A 174 0.34 -8.11 5.27
N CYS A 175 0.36 -7.72 4.01
CA CYS A 175 1.56 -7.78 3.18
C CYS A 175 1.73 -6.57 2.27
N HIS A 176 2.98 -6.36 1.86
CA HIS A 176 3.40 -5.46 0.79
C HIS A 176 3.66 -6.29 -0.47
N VAL A 177 2.87 -6.10 -1.50
CA VAL A 177 3.06 -6.68 -2.82
C VAL A 177 3.98 -5.76 -3.61
N LYS A 178 5.25 -6.12 -3.74
CA LYS A 178 6.28 -5.21 -4.27
C LYS A 178 6.32 -5.15 -5.80
N GLU A 179 6.06 -6.26 -6.46
CA GLU A 179 6.20 -6.38 -7.91
C GLU A 179 4.99 -7.10 -8.54
N PRO A 180 3.80 -6.50 -8.51
CA PRO A 180 2.65 -7.07 -9.23
C PRO A 180 2.77 -6.79 -10.74
N THR A 181 2.29 -7.72 -11.58
CA THR A 181 2.32 -7.55 -13.05
C THR A 181 1.24 -6.62 -13.60
N PHE A 182 0.28 -6.21 -12.79
CA PHE A 182 -0.94 -5.51 -13.20
C PHE A 182 -1.13 -4.14 -12.53
N ALA A 183 -0.25 -3.75 -11.62
CA ALA A 183 -0.30 -2.48 -10.88
C ALA A 183 1.09 -2.06 -10.46
N ASP A 184 1.25 -0.86 -9.92
CA ASP A 184 2.40 -0.47 -9.10
C ASP A 184 2.34 -1.24 -7.76
N ASP A 185 3.37 -1.14 -6.92
CA ASP A 185 3.39 -1.78 -5.61
C ASP A 185 2.22 -1.31 -4.73
N TYR A 186 1.72 -2.22 -3.91
CA TYR A 186 0.61 -1.92 -3.01
C TYR A 186 0.64 -2.78 -1.75
N TYR A 187 -0.10 -2.33 -0.74
CA TYR A 187 -0.33 -3.08 0.49
C TYR A 187 -1.72 -3.72 0.47
N GLU A 188 -1.80 -4.92 1.04
CA GLU A 188 -3.04 -5.69 1.09
C GLU A 188 -3.19 -6.35 2.46
N ALA A 189 -4.41 -6.32 3.00
CA ALA A 189 -4.78 -7.14 4.15
C ALA A 189 -6.01 -7.96 3.81
N ILE A 190 -5.95 -9.26 4.11
CA ILE A 190 -7.01 -10.23 3.84
C ILE A 190 -7.41 -10.90 5.15
N LEU A 191 -8.69 -10.82 5.48
CA LEU A 191 -9.34 -11.64 6.50
C LEU A 191 -10.23 -12.65 5.80
N GLY A 192 -10.02 -13.94 6.03
CA GLY A 192 -10.78 -14.98 5.38
C GLY A 192 -10.94 -16.25 6.24
N VAL A 193 -11.85 -17.10 5.82
CA VAL A 193 -12.14 -18.39 6.48
C VAL A 193 -11.96 -19.53 5.51
N TYR A 194 -11.56 -20.68 6.00
CA TYR A 194 -11.57 -21.88 5.18
C TYR A 194 -12.99 -22.41 5.03
N ALA A 195 -13.35 -22.70 3.79
CA ALA A 195 -14.64 -23.24 3.39
C ALA A 195 -14.46 -24.42 2.45
N THR A 196 -15.48 -25.23 2.31
CA THR A 196 -15.52 -26.36 1.38
C THR A 196 -16.66 -26.20 0.36
N TYR A 197 -16.36 -26.60 -0.87
CA TYR A 197 -17.35 -26.83 -1.92
C TYR A 197 -17.14 -28.24 -2.50
N GLY A 198 -18.09 -29.13 -2.28
CA GLY A 198 -17.89 -30.56 -2.52
C GLY A 198 -16.73 -31.09 -1.66
N THR A 199 -15.72 -31.63 -2.31
CA THR A 199 -14.48 -32.13 -1.69
C THR A 199 -13.34 -31.09 -1.68
N THR A 200 -13.54 -29.94 -2.30
CA THR A 200 -12.50 -28.91 -2.44
C THR A 200 -12.49 -28.00 -1.22
N LEU A 201 -11.30 -27.85 -0.62
CA LEU A 201 -11.02 -26.86 0.41
C LEU A 201 -10.46 -25.59 -0.22
N GLY A 202 -10.93 -24.44 0.20
CA GLY A 202 -10.44 -23.14 -0.29
C GLY A 202 -10.67 -22.02 0.74
N LEU A 203 -9.97 -20.91 0.53
CA LEU A 203 -10.15 -19.69 1.31
C LEU A 203 -11.34 -18.90 0.77
N TYR A 204 -12.24 -18.49 1.65
CA TYR A 204 -13.27 -17.50 1.34
C TYR A 204 -12.91 -16.17 2.03
N PRO A 205 -12.56 -15.12 1.27
CA PRO A 205 -12.23 -13.83 1.86
C PRO A 205 -13.50 -13.09 2.29
N LEU A 206 -13.55 -12.69 3.56
CA LEU A 206 -14.62 -11.89 4.14
C LEU A 206 -14.32 -10.39 4.00
N GLY A 207 -13.08 -10.00 4.25
CA GLY A 207 -12.59 -8.63 4.12
C GLY A 207 -11.25 -8.58 3.42
N LEU A 208 -11.13 -7.64 2.49
CA LEU A 208 -9.91 -7.42 1.74
C LEU A 208 -9.75 -5.93 1.47
N VAL A 209 -8.76 -5.30 2.10
CA VAL A 209 -8.53 -3.86 2.01
C VAL A 209 -7.14 -3.57 1.49
N LEU A 210 -7.02 -2.54 0.66
CA LEU A 210 -5.81 -2.16 -0.03
C LEU A 210 -5.45 -0.69 0.22
N GLY A 211 -4.14 -0.41 0.14
CA GLY A 211 -3.56 0.93 0.19
C GLY A 211 -2.22 0.98 -0.53
N GLY A 212 -1.69 2.18 -0.71
CA GLY A 212 -0.44 2.39 -1.44
C GLY A 212 -0.63 2.75 -2.91
N PRO A 213 0.47 2.97 -3.65
CA PRO A 213 0.45 3.54 -5.01
C PRO A 213 -0.37 2.75 -6.02
N GLY A 214 -0.18 1.42 -6.06
CA GLY A 214 -0.86 0.53 -7.01
C GLY A 214 -2.24 0.05 -6.56
N ALA A 215 -2.71 0.43 -5.38
CA ALA A 215 -3.91 -0.13 -4.77
C ALA A 215 -5.18 0.09 -5.58
N GLU A 216 -5.34 1.24 -6.24
CA GLU A 216 -6.51 1.53 -7.07
C GLU A 216 -6.63 0.53 -8.23
N MET A 217 -5.56 0.36 -9.00
CA MET A 217 -5.53 -0.58 -10.11
C MET A 217 -5.69 -2.03 -9.62
N ALA A 218 -5.08 -2.38 -8.47
CA ALA A 218 -5.22 -3.72 -7.87
C ALA A 218 -6.65 -4.01 -7.40
N VAL A 219 -7.40 -2.99 -6.94
CA VAL A 219 -8.83 -3.12 -6.62
C VAL A 219 -9.63 -3.34 -7.90
N GLN A 220 -9.46 -2.50 -8.93
CA GLN A 220 -10.18 -2.61 -10.20
C GLN A 220 -9.93 -3.98 -10.86
N CYS A 221 -8.67 -4.35 -11.09
CA CYS A 221 -8.34 -5.65 -11.68
C CYS A 221 -8.90 -6.82 -10.87
N GLY A 222 -8.79 -6.78 -9.54
CA GLY A 222 -9.28 -7.86 -8.69
C GLY A 222 -10.81 -8.00 -8.71
N ARG A 223 -11.53 -6.89 -8.73
CA ARG A 223 -12.99 -6.88 -8.76
C ARG A 223 -13.54 -7.26 -10.14
N ASP A 224 -12.98 -6.68 -11.21
CA ASP A 224 -13.51 -6.87 -12.57
C ASP A 224 -13.13 -8.24 -13.14
N ASN A 225 -11.88 -8.68 -12.94
CA ASN A 225 -11.41 -9.96 -13.48
C ASN A 225 -11.69 -11.15 -12.57
N GLY A 226 -11.67 -10.95 -11.23
CA GLY A 226 -11.70 -12.04 -10.26
C GLY A 226 -12.92 -12.04 -9.35
N SER A 227 -13.79 -11.05 -9.45
CA SER A 227 -14.92 -10.84 -8.51
C SER A 227 -14.50 -10.83 -7.04
N ILE A 228 -13.24 -10.43 -6.76
CA ILE A 228 -12.65 -10.42 -5.43
C ILE A 228 -13.24 -9.24 -4.63
N PRO A 229 -13.64 -9.43 -3.36
CA PRO A 229 -14.25 -8.38 -2.55
C PRO A 229 -13.20 -7.38 -2.01
N LYS A 230 -12.64 -6.56 -2.90
CA LYS A 230 -11.58 -5.59 -2.56
C LYS A 230 -12.16 -4.21 -2.27
N LYS A 231 -11.62 -3.55 -1.24
CA LYS A 231 -11.89 -2.15 -0.88
C LYS A 231 -10.60 -1.33 -0.86
N LEU A 232 -10.71 -0.06 -1.21
CA LEU A 232 -9.61 0.91 -1.22
C LEU A 232 -9.60 1.77 0.05
N GLY A 233 -8.48 2.45 0.30
CA GLY A 233 -8.36 3.51 1.30
C GLY A 233 -7.91 3.04 2.68
N ALA A 234 -7.16 1.93 2.73
CA ALA A 234 -6.48 1.51 3.95
C ALA A 234 -5.05 2.07 4.02
N GLU A 235 -4.61 2.35 5.24
CA GLU A 235 -3.26 2.74 5.60
C GLU A 235 -2.58 1.56 6.29
N PHE A 236 -1.32 1.31 5.93
CA PHE A 236 -0.56 0.17 6.40
C PHE A 236 0.72 0.59 7.09
N VAL A 237 1.05 -0.10 8.17
CA VAL A 237 2.35 -0.03 8.81
C VAL A 237 2.83 -1.47 9.00
N ILE A 238 3.87 -1.87 8.30
CA ILE A 238 4.59 -3.14 8.50
C ILE A 238 6.01 -2.76 8.86
N ARG A 239 6.46 -3.18 10.05
CA ARG A 239 7.81 -2.90 10.54
C ARG A 239 8.43 -4.15 11.10
N ARG A 240 9.68 -4.39 10.74
CA ARG A 240 10.53 -5.44 11.32
C ARG A 240 11.76 -4.80 11.95
N SER A 241 12.07 -5.23 13.16
CA SER A 241 13.28 -4.84 13.89
C SER A 241 13.86 -6.10 14.57
N GLY A 242 14.88 -6.69 13.93
CA GLY A 242 15.39 -7.99 14.36
C GLY A 242 14.31 -9.07 14.25
N ASP A 243 14.01 -9.71 15.37
CA ASP A 243 12.99 -10.76 15.45
C ASP A 243 11.58 -10.22 15.79
N SER A 244 11.45 -8.94 16.08
CA SER A 244 10.15 -8.33 16.36
C SER A 244 9.53 -7.75 15.08
N VAL A 245 8.27 -8.09 14.83
CA VAL A 245 7.47 -7.62 13.69
C VAL A 245 6.18 -7.01 14.19
N THR A 246 5.80 -5.87 13.63
CA THR A 246 4.50 -5.23 13.85
C THR A 246 3.78 -5.00 12.54
N ALA A 247 2.46 -5.26 12.51
CA ALA A 247 1.62 -4.95 11.38
C ALA A 247 0.33 -4.26 11.84
N GLN A 248 0.03 -3.11 11.27
CA GLN A 248 -1.17 -2.33 11.57
C GLN A 248 -1.88 -1.96 10.28
N VAL A 249 -3.20 -2.03 10.32
CA VAL A 249 -4.07 -1.64 9.21
C VAL A 249 -5.14 -0.70 9.74
N THR A 250 -5.19 0.51 9.20
CA THR A 250 -6.18 1.52 9.56
C THR A 250 -7.01 1.88 8.34
N ARG A 251 -8.32 1.94 8.47
CA ARG A 251 -9.19 2.38 7.40
C ARG A 251 -10.27 3.32 7.95
N ARG A 252 -10.41 4.50 7.34
CA ARG A 252 -11.36 5.54 7.75
C ARG A 252 -11.30 5.85 9.25
N GLY A 253 -10.08 5.97 9.80
CA GLY A 253 -9.85 6.29 11.21
C GLY A 253 -10.02 5.12 12.18
N THR A 254 -10.46 3.94 11.73
CA THR A 254 -10.53 2.73 12.56
C THR A 254 -9.32 1.85 12.33
N GLN A 255 -8.55 1.55 13.36
CA GLN A 255 -7.48 0.57 13.33
C GLN A 255 -8.11 -0.84 13.33
N LEU A 256 -8.24 -1.43 12.15
CA LEU A 256 -8.86 -2.75 11.96
C LEU A 256 -7.98 -3.89 12.50
N VAL A 257 -6.66 -3.75 12.31
CA VAL A 257 -5.66 -4.76 12.70
C VAL A 257 -4.58 -4.09 13.53
N ASP A 258 -4.25 -4.70 14.67
CA ASP A 258 -3.06 -4.42 15.46
C ASP A 258 -2.40 -5.76 15.81
N LEU A 259 -1.30 -6.08 15.12
CA LEU A 259 -0.57 -7.33 15.23
C LEU A 259 0.86 -7.07 15.68
N LYS A 260 1.29 -7.86 16.67
CA LYS A 260 2.70 -7.95 17.11
C LYS A 260 3.13 -9.40 17.03
N MET A 261 4.34 -9.65 16.56
CA MET A 261 4.87 -10.99 16.38
C MET A 261 6.35 -11.03 16.77
N GLU A 262 6.74 -12.04 17.53
CA GLU A 262 8.14 -12.36 17.84
C GLU A 262 8.52 -13.62 17.07
N LEU A 263 9.52 -13.51 16.21
CA LEU A 263 9.96 -14.60 15.33
C LEU A 263 10.70 -15.68 16.15
N GLY A 264 10.66 -16.92 15.67
CA GLY A 264 11.35 -18.07 16.24
C GLY A 264 10.44 -19.25 16.52
N GLN A 265 9.22 -19.06 17.00
CA GLN A 265 8.31 -20.16 17.32
C GLN A 265 6.84 -19.78 17.09
N TYR A 266 5.99 -20.78 16.87
CA TYR A 266 4.55 -20.57 16.76
C TYR A 266 3.88 -20.43 18.12
N ASN A 267 2.66 -19.86 18.15
CA ASN A 267 1.83 -19.79 19.35
C ASN A 267 1.46 -21.18 19.90
N SER A 268 1.31 -22.16 19.02
CA SER A 268 0.92 -23.53 19.38
C SER A 268 1.81 -24.56 18.69
N PRO A 269 2.28 -25.59 19.38
CA PRO A 269 3.01 -26.69 18.77
C PRO A 269 2.14 -27.48 17.75
N LEU A 270 0.81 -27.40 17.87
CA LEU A 270 -0.13 -28.02 16.92
C LEU A 270 -0.16 -27.33 15.56
N THR A 271 0.44 -26.16 15.43
CA THR A 271 0.48 -25.40 14.18
C THR A 271 1.06 -26.23 13.04
N GLY A 272 2.12 -27.03 13.33
CA GLY A 272 2.74 -27.93 12.36
C GLY A 272 1.84 -29.06 11.85
N THR A 273 0.75 -29.38 12.55
CA THR A 273 -0.24 -30.37 12.10
C THR A 273 -1.37 -29.75 11.27
N LEU A 274 -1.63 -28.46 11.46
CA LEU A 274 -2.68 -27.71 10.76
C LEU A 274 -2.19 -27.08 9.44
N TYR A 275 -0.91 -26.78 9.36
CA TYR A 275 -0.29 -26.22 8.19
C TYR A 275 0.80 -27.15 7.64
N GLN A 276 0.72 -27.51 6.36
CA GLN A 276 1.88 -27.97 5.65
C GLN A 276 2.73 -26.74 5.32
N PHE A 277 3.78 -26.52 6.14
CA PHE A 277 4.61 -25.34 5.96
C PHE A 277 5.39 -25.43 4.65
N PRO A 278 5.39 -24.33 3.88
CA PRO A 278 6.17 -24.27 2.68
C PRO A 278 7.65 -24.30 3.04
N ALA A 279 8.37 -25.25 2.47
CA ALA A 279 9.83 -25.19 2.48
C ALA A 279 10.29 -24.12 1.48
N PRO A 280 11.27 -23.26 1.83
CA PRO A 280 11.80 -22.27 0.90
C PRO A 280 12.18 -22.89 -0.46
N GLY A 281 11.80 -22.23 -1.56
CA GLY A 281 12.01 -22.69 -2.93
C GLY A 281 11.06 -23.78 -3.43
N LYS A 282 10.16 -24.32 -2.60
CA LYS A 282 9.14 -25.26 -3.05
C LYS A 282 7.85 -24.55 -3.41
N LYS A 283 7.22 -25.04 -4.48
CA LYS A 283 5.88 -24.60 -4.89
C LYS A 283 4.81 -25.26 -4.05
N THR A 284 3.85 -24.48 -3.60
CA THR A 284 2.62 -24.95 -2.97
C THR A 284 1.43 -24.46 -3.76
N TYR A 285 0.35 -25.21 -3.72
CA TYR A 285 -0.87 -24.86 -4.42
C TYR A 285 -1.99 -24.64 -3.41
N GLY A 286 -2.78 -23.64 -3.69
CA GLY A 286 -3.96 -23.31 -2.91
C GLY A 286 -4.99 -22.66 -3.80
N GLY A 287 -6.07 -22.20 -3.20
CA GLY A 287 -7.08 -21.49 -3.95
C GLY A 287 -8.14 -20.92 -3.03
N GLY A 288 -9.06 -20.21 -3.62
CA GLY A 288 -10.15 -19.58 -2.90
C GLY A 288 -11.44 -19.61 -3.68
N PHE A 289 -12.49 -19.23 -2.98
CA PHE A 289 -13.83 -19.13 -3.53
C PHE A 289 -14.23 -17.66 -3.61
N TYR A 290 -14.83 -17.28 -4.73
CA TYR A 290 -15.33 -15.94 -4.97
C TYR A 290 -16.71 -16.05 -5.59
N PHE A 291 -17.50 -14.99 -5.50
CA PHE A 291 -18.83 -14.95 -6.12
C PHE A 291 -18.90 -13.79 -7.09
N HIS A 292 -19.31 -14.09 -8.29
CA HIS A 292 -19.70 -13.10 -9.29
C HIS A 292 -21.20 -12.88 -9.25
N PHE A 293 -21.64 -11.67 -9.51
CA PHE A 293 -23.01 -11.30 -9.80
C PHE A 293 -23.04 -10.02 -10.63
N ASP A 294 -24.06 -9.89 -11.46
CA ASP A 294 -24.37 -8.67 -12.17
C ASP A 294 -25.44 -7.88 -11.42
N ARG A 295 -25.43 -6.58 -11.61
CA ARG A 295 -26.43 -5.66 -11.07
C ARG A 295 -27.05 -4.86 -12.20
N GLU A 296 -28.35 -4.89 -12.30
CA GLU A 296 -29.13 -4.10 -13.24
C GLU A 296 -30.15 -3.25 -12.47
N PRO A 297 -30.18 -1.92 -12.63
CA PRO A 297 -31.23 -1.09 -12.05
C PRO A 297 -32.48 -1.17 -12.93
N ASP A 298 -33.66 -1.23 -12.30
CA ASP A 298 -34.92 -1.05 -12.99
C ASP A 298 -35.21 0.43 -13.29
N GLN A 299 -36.38 0.70 -13.88
CA GLN A 299 -36.79 2.08 -14.22
C GLN A 299 -36.98 2.98 -12.99
N GLN A 300 -37.17 2.42 -11.82
CA GLN A 300 -37.26 3.11 -10.53
C GLN A 300 -35.91 3.26 -9.84
N GLY A 301 -34.83 2.70 -10.43
CA GLY A 301 -33.48 2.72 -9.85
C GLY A 301 -33.24 1.65 -8.80
N ILE A 302 -34.18 0.72 -8.61
CA ILE A 302 -34.02 -0.42 -7.71
C ILE A 302 -33.07 -1.44 -8.35
N SER A 303 -32.08 -1.91 -7.61
CA SER A 303 -31.10 -2.88 -8.08
C SER A 303 -31.67 -4.29 -8.06
N HIS A 304 -31.59 -4.97 -9.20
CA HIS A 304 -31.82 -6.41 -9.32
C HIS A 304 -30.48 -7.10 -9.50
N PHE A 305 -30.32 -8.26 -8.88
CA PHE A 305 -29.09 -9.04 -8.96
C PHE A 305 -29.34 -10.29 -9.80
N MET A 306 -28.38 -10.62 -10.67
CA MET A 306 -28.51 -11.72 -11.60
C MET A 306 -27.17 -12.36 -11.92
N ASN A 307 -27.19 -13.44 -12.69
CA ASN A 307 -25.99 -14.15 -13.13
C ASN A 307 -25.06 -14.56 -12.00
N GLY A 308 -25.62 -14.95 -10.85
CA GLY A 308 -24.86 -15.42 -9.70
C GLY A 308 -24.01 -16.63 -10.06
N CYS A 309 -22.71 -16.56 -9.75
CA CYS A 309 -21.76 -17.62 -10.02
C CYS A 309 -20.80 -17.80 -8.83
N LEU A 310 -20.60 -19.05 -8.40
CA LEU A 310 -19.47 -19.43 -7.57
C LEU A 310 -18.26 -19.65 -8.48
N LEU A 311 -17.18 -18.94 -8.17
CA LEU A 311 -15.91 -19.05 -8.88
C LEU A 311 -14.86 -19.67 -7.95
N GLN A 312 -14.00 -20.49 -8.52
CA GLN A 312 -12.85 -21.07 -7.82
C GLN A 312 -11.58 -20.67 -8.54
N ASN A 313 -10.61 -20.14 -7.81
CA ASN A 313 -9.29 -19.92 -8.35
C ASN A 313 -8.30 -21.02 -7.94
N LEU A 314 -7.25 -21.17 -8.74
CA LEU A 314 -6.07 -21.95 -8.43
C LEU A 314 -4.87 -21.01 -8.37
N CYS A 315 -4.20 -21.00 -7.23
CA CYS A 315 -3.02 -20.21 -6.98
C CYS A 315 -1.80 -21.10 -6.76
N GLU A 316 -0.66 -20.65 -7.27
CA GLU A 316 0.65 -21.22 -7.00
C GLU A 316 1.45 -20.23 -6.16
N TYR A 317 2.01 -20.71 -5.06
CA TYR A 317 2.88 -19.94 -4.18
C TYR A 317 4.30 -20.50 -4.27
N THR A 318 5.30 -19.61 -4.39
CA THR A 318 6.71 -19.94 -4.23
C THR A 318 7.25 -19.13 -3.07
N TYR A 319 7.54 -19.80 -1.96
CA TYR A 319 8.05 -19.13 -0.76
C TYR A 319 9.56 -18.96 -0.84
N HIS A 320 10.01 -17.72 -0.67
CA HIS A 320 11.43 -17.38 -0.52
C HIS A 320 11.88 -17.52 0.92
N THR A 321 11.03 -17.06 1.85
CA THR A 321 11.25 -17.19 3.29
C THR A 321 9.95 -17.55 3.99
N TRP A 322 10.09 -18.27 5.10
CA TRP A 322 8.98 -18.53 6.03
C TRP A 322 9.55 -18.61 7.44
N GLU A 323 9.37 -17.58 8.22
CA GLU A 323 9.91 -17.42 9.56
C GLU A 323 8.77 -17.51 10.59
N PRO A 324 8.68 -18.62 11.35
CA PRO A 324 7.65 -18.79 12.36
C PRO A 324 7.64 -17.65 13.37
N GLY A 325 6.45 -17.26 13.84
CA GLY A 325 6.31 -16.20 14.82
C GLY A 325 5.23 -16.48 15.85
N PHE A 326 5.50 -16.07 17.08
CA PHE A 326 4.54 -16.01 18.17
C PHE A 326 3.81 -14.65 18.08
N ALA A 327 2.52 -14.68 17.79
CA ALA A 327 1.75 -13.47 17.53
C ALA A 327 0.77 -13.14 18.62
N ALA A 328 0.56 -11.83 18.81
CA ALA A 328 -0.58 -11.24 19.51
C ALA A 328 -1.38 -10.40 18.50
N LEU A 329 -2.69 -10.57 18.48
CA LEU A 329 -3.58 -9.94 17.50
C LEU A 329 -4.76 -9.28 18.22
N GLN A 330 -5.04 -8.04 17.83
CA GLN A 330 -6.29 -7.36 18.13
C GLN A 330 -6.97 -6.94 16.82
N LEU A 331 -8.24 -7.32 16.66
CA LEU A 331 -9.11 -6.87 15.58
C LEU A 331 -10.14 -5.90 16.12
N ARG A 332 -10.49 -4.90 15.31
CA ARG A 332 -11.60 -3.98 15.57
C ARG A 332 -12.51 -3.90 14.37
N SER A 333 -13.74 -3.51 14.59
CA SER A 333 -14.76 -3.31 13.55
C SER A 333 -15.10 -1.85 13.38
N SER A 334 -15.39 -1.47 12.15
CA SER A 334 -16.19 -0.28 11.81
C SER A 334 -17.52 -0.71 11.21
N VAL A 335 -18.40 0.25 10.94
CA VAL A 335 -19.65 -0.02 10.21
C VAL A 335 -19.42 -0.52 8.79
N ASP A 336 -18.27 -0.17 8.21
CA ASP A 336 -17.88 -0.55 6.86
C ASP A 336 -17.10 -1.86 6.81
N ASP A 337 -16.34 -2.15 7.87
CA ASP A 337 -15.38 -3.25 7.91
C ASP A 337 -15.51 -4.02 9.24
N PRO A 338 -16.39 -5.03 9.33
CA PRO A 338 -16.69 -5.74 10.58
C PRO A 338 -15.66 -6.84 10.90
N TRP A 339 -14.37 -6.50 10.92
CA TRP A 339 -13.27 -7.46 11.04
C TRP A 339 -13.21 -8.20 12.37
N ALA A 340 -13.77 -7.64 13.43
CA ALA A 340 -13.86 -8.30 14.75
C ALA A 340 -15.15 -9.13 14.93
N GLU A 341 -15.94 -9.35 13.88
CA GLU A 341 -17.15 -10.20 13.95
C GLU A 341 -16.82 -11.67 14.22
N LEU A 342 -15.61 -12.11 13.85
CA LEU A 342 -15.08 -13.43 14.17
C LEU A 342 -14.17 -13.35 15.40
N PRO A 343 -14.65 -13.72 16.61
CA PRO A 343 -13.87 -13.61 17.84
C PRO A 343 -12.61 -14.46 17.81
N ILE A 344 -11.52 -13.94 18.36
CA ILE A 344 -10.25 -14.67 18.49
C ILE A 344 -10.30 -15.52 19.74
N HIS A 345 -10.48 -16.84 19.59
CA HIS A 345 -10.44 -17.77 20.71
C HIS A 345 -9.01 -18.22 21.01
N THR A 346 -8.27 -18.62 20.00
CA THR A 346 -6.91 -19.11 20.15
C THR A 346 -6.11 -18.77 18.89
N ILE A 347 -5.00 -18.09 19.06
CA ILE A 347 -4.04 -17.89 17.96
C ILE A 347 -3.29 -19.20 17.75
N VAL A 348 -3.41 -19.77 16.56
CA VAL A 348 -2.74 -21.01 16.19
C VAL A 348 -1.26 -20.74 15.95
N GLY A 349 -0.95 -19.72 15.15
CA GLY A 349 0.40 -19.26 14.86
C GLY A 349 0.43 -18.43 13.61
N GLY A 350 1.60 -17.84 13.38
CA GLY A 350 1.85 -17.02 12.22
C GLY A 350 3.29 -17.12 11.76
N ALA A 351 3.58 -16.42 10.69
CA ALA A 351 4.92 -16.29 10.16
C ALA A 351 5.12 -14.91 9.51
N TYR A 352 6.36 -14.47 9.45
CA TYR A 352 6.80 -13.44 8.52
C TYR A 352 7.36 -14.13 7.28
N SER A 353 6.89 -13.73 6.11
CA SER A 353 7.21 -14.45 4.89
C SER A 353 7.37 -13.51 3.70
N CYS A 354 8.22 -13.92 2.77
CA CYS A 354 8.30 -13.39 1.42
C CYS A 354 7.99 -14.50 0.43
N ASN A 355 7.06 -14.26 -0.49
CA ASN A 355 6.66 -15.25 -1.49
C ASN A 355 6.25 -14.59 -2.81
N ASP A 356 6.24 -15.41 -3.87
CA ASP A 356 5.57 -15.09 -5.12
C ASP A 356 4.22 -15.81 -5.16
N LEU A 357 3.20 -15.10 -5.61
CA LEU A 357 1.86 -15.64 -5.83
C LEU A 357 1.48 -15.50 -7.30
N MET A 358 1.19 -16.61 -7.95
CA MET A 358 0.62 -16.64 -9.30
C MET A 358 -0.81 -17.16 -9.26
N VAL A 359 -1.73 -16.39 -9.80
CA VAL A 359 -3.12 -16.85 -10.03
C VAL A 359 -3.18 -17.49 -11.42
N HIS A 360 -3.27 -18.83 -11.46
CA HIS A 360 -3.27 -19.58 -12.71
C HIS A 360 -4.59 -19.55 -13.43
N LYS A 361 -5.70 -19.70 -12.70
CA LYS A 361 -6.99 -19.97 -13.29
C LYS A 361 -8.12 -19.55 -12.36
N LEU A 362 -9.13 -18.96 -12.95
CA LEU A 362 -10.42 -18.73 -12.33
C LEU A 362 -11.46 -19.55 -13.12
N ASN A 363 -12.12 -20.47 -12.44
CA ASN A 363 -13.10 -21.36 -13.05
C ASN A 363 -14.49 -21.08 -12.48
N LEU A 364 -15.49 -21.19 -13.34
CA LEU A 364 -16.87 -21.34 -12.90
C LEU A 364 -17.01 -22.70 -12.20
N ALA A 365 -17.38 -22.70 -10.92
CA ALA A 365 -17.66 -23.90 -10.16
C ALA A 365 -19.15 -24.24 -10.22
N GLU A 366 -20.03 -23.24 -10.02
CA GLU A 366 -21.47 -23.42 -10.03
C GLU A 366 -22.20 -22.11 -10.35
N LYS A 367 -23.36 -22.19 -11.04
CA LYS A 367 -24.32 -21.09 -11.09
C LYS A 367 -25.16 -21.10 -9.83
N VAL A 368 -25.31 -19.95 -9.19
CA VAL A 368 -26.05 -19.80 -7.93
C VAL A 368 -27.14 -18.75 -8.06
N ASP A 369 -28.12 -18.81 -7.19
CA ASP A 369 -29.12 -17.77 -7.08
C ASP A 369 -28.45 -16.48 -6.53
N ALA A 370 -28.49 -15.42 -7.34
CA ALA A 370 -27.87 -14.14 -6.98
C ALA A 370 -28.50 -13.53 -5.72
N ASP A 371 -29.82 -13.58 -5.58
CA ASP A 371 -30.53 -13.04 -4.43
C ASP A 371 -30.20 -13.77 -3.12
N ALA A 372 -29.90 -15.07 -3.22
CA ALA A 372 -29.49 -15.88 -2.07
C ALA A 372 -28.06 -15.55 -1.60
N VAL A 373 -27.14 -15.15 -2.48
CA VAL A 373 -25.74 -14.96 -2.13
C VAL A 373 -25.34 -13.48 -1.93
N VAL A 374 -25.95 -12.55 -2.64
CA VAL A 374 -25.62 -11.12 -2.61
C VAL A 374 -25.64 -10.52 -1.19
N PRO A 375 -26.57 -10.87 -0.27
CA PRO A 375 -26.54 -10.37 1.10
C PRO A 375 -25.21 -10.62 1.86
N TYR A 376 -24.50 -11.68 1.52
CA TYR A 376 -23.19 -12.03 2.09
C TYR A 376 -22.03 -11.27 1.46
N LEU A 377 -22.22 -10.66 0.29
CA LEU A 377 -21.14 -10.17 -0.56
C LEU A 377 -20.97 -8.63 -0.48
N LEU A 378 -22.04 -7.91 -0.19
CA LEU A 378 -22.07 -6.46 -0.35
C LEU A 378 -21.11 -5.76 0.62
N THR A 379 -21.10 -6.16 1.90
CA THR A 379 -20.23 -5.54 2.92
C THR A 379 -18.74 -5.70 2.60
N GLY A 380 -18.34 -6.82 1.98
CA GLY A 380 -16.96 -7.03 1.53
C GLY A 380 -16.54 -6.15 0.34
N ARG A 381 -17.49 -5.57 -0.39
CA ARG A 381 -17.25 -4.78 -1.61
C ARG A 381 -17.54 -3.30 -1.48
N TYR A 382 -18.51 -2.93 -0.65
CA TYR A 382 -19.04 -1.58 -0.55
C TYR A 382 -19.06 -1.09 0.89
N ASP A 383 -18.89 0.20 1.06
CA ASP A 383 -19.08 0.85 2.34
C ASP A 383 -20.57 1.12 2.58
N ARG A 384 -20.97 1.32 3.84
CA ARG A 384 -22.37 1.53 4.22
C ARG A 384 -23.02 2.70 3.49
N THR A 385 -22.25 3.70 3.11
CA THR A 385 -22.74 4.82 2.29
C THR A 385 -23.34 4.39 0.95
N ALA A 386 -22.93 3.24 0.41
CA ALA A 386 -23.50 2.69 -0.83
C ALA A 386 -24.95 2.21 -0.66
N PHE A 387 -25.39 1.96 0.57
CA PHE A 387 -26.76 1.52 0.87
C PHE A 387 -27.76 2.69 0.97
N MET A 388 -27.30 3.95 0.84
CA MET A 388 -28.13 5.16 0.86
C MET A 388 -29.13 5.14 2.03
N GLU A 389 -28.66 4.81 3.23
CA GLU A 389 -29.50 4.79 4.43
C GLU A 389 -30.07 6.19 4.66
N THR A 390 -31.42 6.28 4.64
CA THR A 390 -32.12 7.54 4.95
C THR A 390 -31.84 7.95 6.39
N GLY A 391 -31.35 9.18 6.59
CA GLY A 391 -31.02 9.74 7.91
C GLY A 391 -29.55 10.11 8.11
N ARG A 392 -28.71 9.94 7.10
CA ARG A 392 -27.30 10.36 7.09
C ARG A 392 -27.03 11.57 6.19
N ILE A 393 -27.97 12.51 6.09
CA ILE A 393 -27.72 13.82 5.47
C ILE A 393 -27.59 14.87 6.57
#